data_051f969109175d4cdf58bf6fd5349902
#
_entry.id   051f969109175d4cdf58bf6fd5349902
#
_cell.length_a   1.000
_cell.length_b   1.000
_cell.length_c   1.000
_cell.angle_alpha   90.00
_cell.angle_beta   90.00
_cell.angle_gamma   90.00
#
_symmetry.space_group_name_H-M   'P 1'
#
loop_
_entity.id
_entity.type
_entity.pdbx_description
1 polymer ?
#
loop_
_entity_poly.entity_id
_entity_poly.type
_entity_poly.pdbx_seq_one_letter_code
_entity_poly.pdbx_strand_id
1 'polypeptide(L)'
;MKKSYESPVYKVKAVPLEKVQANSYNPNKVAPPEMKLLYLSIKEDGYTQPVVCYYKEDKDVYEIVDGFHRYLIMKNYKDIYDRENGMLPVSVIDRSLGERIASTIRHNRARGSHDVDLMSNIVAELSELGKSDAWISKHLGMSADEILRLKQITGLAALFKDEEFSMSWE
;
A
#
# COMPACT_ATOMS: atom_id res chain seq x y z
N MET A 1 5.43 -28.60 -17.11
CA MET A 1 4.99 -27.42 -17.90
C MET A 1 5.21 -26.15 -17.10
N LYS A 2 6.05 -25.22 -17.57
CA LYS A 2 6.14 -23.90 -16.96
C LYS A 2 4.79 -23.21 -17.15
N LYS A 3 4.07 -22.89 -16.06
CA LYS A 3 2.90 -21.99 -16.12
C LYS A 3 3.35 -20.73 -16.85
N SER A 4 2.78 -20.42 -18.01
CA SER A 4 3.06 -19.19 -18.71
C SER A 4 2.59 -18.05 -17.80
N TYR A 5 3.54 -17.26 -17.29
CA TYR A 5 3.23 -16.11 -16.45
C TYR A 5 2.74 -15.00 -17.38
N GLU A 6 1.51 -14.57 -17.19
CA GLU A 6 0.94 -13.42 -17.88
C GLU A 6 0.88 -12.23 -16.92
N SER A 7 1.38 -11.08 -17.35
CA SER A 7 1.37 -9.88 -16.51
C SER A 7 -0.07 -9.39 -16.29
N PRO A 8 -0.47 -9.09 -15.03
CA PRO A 8 -1.84 -8.70 -14.69
C PRO A 8 -2.34 -7.48 -15.45
N VAL A 9 -1.44 -6.62 -15.92
CA VAL A 9 -1.78 -5.41 -16.69
C VAL A 9 -2.47 -5.70 -18.02
N TYR A 10 -2.31 -6.92 -18.58
CA TYR A 10 -3.03 -7.31 -19.80
C TYR A 10 -4.49 -7.72 -19.56
N LYS A 11 -4.91 -7.80 -18.28
CA LYS A 11 -6.27 -8.16 -17.86
C LYS A 11 -6.88 -7.10 -16.94
N VAL A 12 -6.71 -5.84 -17.31
CA VAL A 12 -7.32 -4.72 -16.57
C VAL A 12 -8.84 -4.81 -16.66
N LYS A 13 -9.50 -4.62 -15.53
CA LYS A 13 -10.96 -4.63 -15.38
C LYS A 13 -11.45 -3.24 -15.00
N ALA A 14 -12.60 -2.85 -15.52
CA ALA A 14 -13.36 -1.72 -15.00
C ALA A 14 -14.15 -2.20 -13.78
N VAL A 15 -13.85 -1.65 -12.59
CA VAL A 15 -14.46 -2.05 -11.32
C VAL A 15 -15.20 -0.86 -10.72
N PRO A 16 -16.48 -1.02 -10.28
CA PRO A 16 -17.20 0.04 -9.58
C PRO A 16 -16.40 0.55 -8.37
N LEU A 17 -16.29 1.87 -8.22
CA LEU A 17 -15.48 2.50 -7.17
C LEU A 17 -15.88 2.05 -5.77
N GLU A 18 -17.16 1.81 -5.52
CA GLU A 18 -17.70 1.33 -4.25
C GLU A 18 -17.24 -0.08 -3.86
N LYS A 19 -16.77 -0.87 -4.82
CA LYS A 19 -16.18 -2.19 -4.57
C LYS A 19 -14.68 -2.12 -4.29
N VAL A 20 -14.06 -0.95 -4.36
CA VAL A 20 -12.63 -0.76 -4.12
C VAL A 20 -12.41 -0.14 -2.75
N GLN A 21 -11.54 -0.74 -1.94
CA GLN A 21 -11.22 -0.26 -0.60
C GLN A 21 -9.72 -0.17 -0.35
N ALA A 22 -9.34 0.78 0.54
CA ALA A 22 -7.96 0.91 0.99
C ALA A 22 -7.52 -0.30 1.82
N ASN A 23 -6.23 -0.58 1.82
CA ASN A 23 -5.62 -1.47 2.80
C ASN A 23 -5.25 -0.70 4.09
N SER A 24 -4.94 -1.44 5.16
CA SER A 24 -4.57 -0.89 6.47
C SER A 24 -3.07 -0.62 6.61
N TYR A 25 -2.25 -1.06 5.66
CA TYR A 25 -0.78 -1.09 5.75
C TYR A 25 -0.06 -0.20 4.74
N ASN A 26 -0.76 0.73 4.08
CA ASN A 26 -0.12 1.63 3.11
C ASN A 26 0.60 2.79 3.84
N PRO A 27 1.95 2.86 3.81
CA PRO A 27 2.73 3.87 4.52
C PRO A 27 2.80 5.22 3.80
N ASN A 28 2.23 5.36 2.60
CA ASN A 28 2.41 6.56 1.80
C ASN A 28 1.44 7.66 2.18
N LYS A 29 2.01 8.81 2.52
CA LYS A 29 1.32 10.10 2.57
C LYS A 29 1.84 10.95 1.41
N VAL A 30 0.96 11.48 0.59
CA VAL A 30 1.31 12.40 -0.50
C VAL A 30 0.89 13.80 -0.11
N ALA A 31 1.78 14.76 -0.31
CA ALA A 31 1.48 16.16 -0.02
C ALA A 31 0.41 16.71 -0.98
N PRO A 32 -0.37 17.72 -0.56
CA PRO A 32 -1.43 18.30 -1.40
C PRO A 32 -0.99 18.80 -2.78
N PRO A 33 0.21 19.38 -2.97
CA PRO A 33 0.67 19.79 -4.30
C PRO A 33 0.81 18.62 -5.28
N GLU A 34 1.38 17.49 -4.84
CA GLU A 34 1.55 16.28 -5.65
C GLU A 34 0.21 15.64 -6.00
N MET A 35 -0.78 15.70 -5.08
CA MET A 35 -2.14 15.25 -5.37
C MET A 35 -2.81 16.09 -6.46
N LYS A 36 -2.56 17.40 -6.49
CA LYS A 36 -3.07 18.30 -7.55
C LYS A 36 -2.43 17.98 -8.91
N LEU A 37 -1.12 17.71 -8.94
CA LEU A 37 -0.44 17.28 -10.16
C LEU A 37 -0.95 15.95 -10.68
N LEU A 38 -1.20 14.99 -9.78
CA LEU A 38 -1.78 13.71 -10.15
C LEU A 38 -3.21 13.86 -10.70
N TYR A 39 -4.03 14.73 -10.08
CA TYR A 39 -5.35 15.06 -10.60
C TYR A 39 -5.26 15.65 -12.01
N LEU A 40 -4.37 16.62 -12.23
CA LEU A 40 -4.18 17.24 -13.54
C LEU A 40 -3.75 16.22 -14.59
N SER A 41 -2.79 15.35 -14.26
CA SER A 41 -2.34 14.28 -15.15
C SER A 41 -3.49 13.33 -15.53
N ILE A 42 -4.28 12.88 -14.56
CA ILE A 42 -5.43 12.01 -14.84
C ILE A 42 -6.52 12.76 -15.63
N LYS A 43 -6.69 14.06 -15.38
CA LYS A 43 -7.64 14.88 -16.11
C LYS A 43 -7.28 15.03 -17.60
N GLU A 44 -6.00 15.27 -17.89
CA GLU A 44 -5.51 15.47 -19.27
C GLU A 44 -5.35 14.14 -20.03
N ASP A 45 -4.73 13.15 -19.41
CA ASP A 45 -4.29 11.91 -20.08
C ASP A 45 -5.22 10.71 -19.81
N GLY A 46 -6.14 10.81 -18.85
CA GLY A 46 -6.90 9.67 -18.35
C GLY A 46 -6.09 8.77 -17.41
N TYR A 47 -6.65 7.63 -17.05
CA TYR A 47 -5.95 6.61 -16.26
C TYR A 47 -4.98 5.83 -17.16
N THR A 48 -3.73 6.20 -17.18
CA THR A 48 -2.66 5.50 -17.94
C THR A 48 -2.10 4.28 -17.19
N GLN A 49 -2.35 4.19 -15.88
CA GLN A 49 -1.92 3.08 -15.03
C GLN A 49 -3.10 2.59 -14.18
N PRO A 50 -3.40 1.29 -14.18
CA PRO A 50 -4.46 0.73 -13.35
C PRO A 50 -4.07 0.76 -11.88
N VAL A 51 -5.08 0.75 -11.00
CA VAL A 51 -4.89 0.47 -9.57
C VAL A 51 -4.68 -1.03 -9.40
N VAL A 52 -3.66 -1.43 -8.64
CA VAL A 52 -3.36 -2.83 -8.38
C VAL A 52 -4.13 -3.28 -7.14
N CYS A 53 -4.95 -4.30 -7.26
CA CYS A 53 -5.78 -4.81 -6.19
C CYS A 53 -5.64 -6.32 -5.99
N TYR A 54 -6.01 -6.77 -4.79
CA TYR A 54 -6.34 -8.16 -4.48
C TYR A 54 -7.87 -8.28 -4.36
N TYR A 55 -8.45 -9.29 -4.99
CA TYR A 55 -9.87 -9.53 -4.89
C TYR A 55 -10.19 -10.44 -3.70
N LYS A 56 -11.05 -9.96 -2.79
CA LYS A 56 -11.58 -10.71 -1.65
C LYS A 56 -12.94 -11.30 -2.03
N GLU A 57 -12.96 -12.58 -2.37
CA GLU A 57 -14.17 -13.28 -2.82
C GLU A 57 -15.29 -13.30 -1.75
N ASP A 58 -14.90 -13.46 -0.48
CA ASP A 58 -15.80 -13.52 0.67
C ASP A 58 -16.65 -12.26 0.87
N LYS A 59 -16.14 -11.11 0.42
CA LYS A 59 -16.76 -9.79 0.57
C LYS A 59 -17.13 -9.12 -0.75
N ASP A 60 -16.77 -9.72 -1.87
CA ASP A 60 -16.91 -9.14 -3.22
C ASP A 60 -16.29 -7.73 -3.33
N VAL A 61 -15.08 -7.55 -2.78
CA VAL A 61 -14.35 -6.27 -2.78
C VAL A 61 -12.92 -6.41 -3.26
N TYR A 62 -12.39 -5.31 -3.79
CA TYR A 62 -11.02 -5.18 -4.27
C TYR A 62 -10.19 -4.36 -3.28
N GLU A 63 -9.25 -5.00 -2.58
CA GLU A 63 -8.34 -4.33 -1.66
C GLU A 63 -7.13 -3.79 -2.40
N ILE A 64 -6.87 -2.50 -2.26
CA ILE A 64 -5.77 -1.81 -2.95
C ILE A 64 -4.42 -2.32 -2.43
N VAL A 65 -3.54 -2.71 -3.35
CA VAL A 65 -2.13 -3.04 -3.10
C VAL A 65 -1.22 -1.91 -3.56
N ASP A 66 -1.49 -1.30 -4.71
CA ASP A 66 -0.80 -0.09 -5.20
C ASP A 66 -1.78 0.82 -5.95
N GLY A 67 -1.49 2.13 -5.93
CA GLY A 67 -2.29 3.14 -6.63
C GLY A 67 -3.36 3.79 -5.77
N PHE A 68 -3.21 3.80 -4.44
CA PHE A 68 -4.14 4.43 -3.52
C PHE A 68 -4.46 5.89 -3.87
N HIS A 69 -3.46 6.67 -4.29
CA HIS A 69 -3.68 8.07 -4.67
C HIS A 69 -4.52 8.19 -5.96
N ARG A 70 -4.35 7.28 -6.92
CA ARG A 70 -5.20 7.21 -8.12
C ARG A 70 -6.66 6.91 -7.78
N TYR A 71 -6.88 6.03 -6.81
CA TYR A 71 -8.21 5.78 -6.25
C TYR A 71 -8.78 7.03 -5.56
N LEU A 72 -7.97 7.75 -4.76
CA LEU A 72 -8.41 8.98 -4.10
C LEU A 72 -8.80 10.08 -5.09
N ILE A 73 -8.11 10.18 -6.23
CA ILE A 73 -8.50 11.15 -7.28
C ILE A 73 -9.93 10.85 -7.76
N MET A 74 -10.25 9.63 -8.11
CA MET A 74 -11.62 9.31 -8.53
C MET A 74 -12.65 9.53 -7.41
N LYS A 75 -12.28 9.20 -6.16
CA LYS A 75 -13.17 9.37 -5.01
C LYS A 75 -13.47 10.83 -4.69
N ASN A 76 -12.49 11.73 -4.86
CA ASN A 76 -12.60 13.11 -4.41
C ASN A 76 -12.94 14.10 -5.52
N TYR A 77 -12.79 13.74 -6.79
CA TYR A 77 -13.04 14.62 -7.93
C TYR A 77 -14.17 14.10 -8.79
N LYS A 78 -15.32 14.79 -8.68
CA LYS A 78 -16.56 14.39 -9.37
C LYS A 78 -16.43 14.36 -10.88
N ASP A 79 -15.68 15.29 -11.48
CA ASP A 79 -15.45 15.35 -12.93
C ASP A 79 -14.73 14.09 -13.45
N ILE A 80 -13.78 13.56 -12.67
CA ILE A 80 -13.09 12.30 -13.01
C ILE A 80 -14.06 11.12 -12.82
N TYR A 81 -14.79 11.07 -11.71
CA TYR A 81 -15.77 10.03 -11.44
C TYR A 81 -16.83 9.93 -12.55
N ASP A 82 -17.41 11.07 -12.94
CA ASP A 82 -18.46 11.14 -13.96
C ASP A 82 -17.91 10.73 -15.35
N ARG A 83 -16.69 11.17 -15.70
CA ARG A 83 -16.04 10.80 -16.97
C ARG A 83 -15.80 9.29 -17.08
N GLU A 84 -15.38 8.67 -16.00
CA GLU A 84 -15.10 7.22 -15.94
C GLU A 84 -16.36 6.38 -15.62
N ASN A 85 -17.54 7.00 -15.52
CA ASN A 85 -18.82 6.35 -15.14
C ASN A 85 -18.70 5.59 -13.80
N GLY A 86 -17.94 6.10 -12.85
CA GLY A 86 -17.68 5.48 -11.55
C GLY A 86 -16.84 4.19 -11.59
N MET A 87 -16.22 3.88 -12.74
CA MET A 87 -15.48 2.65 -12.97
C MET A 87 -13.97 2.89 -12.90
N LEU A 88 -13.31 2.31 -11.90
CA LEU A 88 -11.87 2.39 -11.71
C LEU A 88 -11.15 1.28 -12.51
N PRO A 89 -10.09 1.60 -13.28
CA PRO A 89 -9.29 0.55 -13.93
C PRO A 89 -8.45 -0.19 -12.89
N VAL A 90 -8.68 -1.50 -12.76
CA VAL A 90 -8.06 -2.36 -11.74
C VAL A 90 -7.32 -3.51 -12.40
N SER A 91 -6.08 -3.71 -11.97
CA SER A 91 -5.28 -4.90 -12.26
C SER A 91 -5.25 -5.80 -11.03
N VAL A 92 -5.66 -7.05 -11.16
CA VAL A 92 -5.79 -7.97 -10.02
C VAL A 92 -4.56 -8.84 -9.89
N ILE A 93 -4.01 -8.91 -8.67
CA ILE A 93 -2.95 -9.86 -8.30
C ILE A 93 -3.50 -10.87 -7.29
N ASP A 94 -3.07 -12.13 -7.43
CA ASP A 94 -3.37 -13.20 -6.48
C ASP A 94 -2.10 -13.49 -5.66
N ARG A 95 -2.07 -13.01 -4.42
CA ARG A 95 -0.93 -13.10 -3.51
C ARG A 95 -1.39 -13.23 -2.06
N SER A 96 -0.61 -13.94 -1.25
CA SER A 96 -0.79 -14.00 0.21
C SER A 96 -0.68 -12.62 0.85
N LEU A 97 -1.21 -12.45 2.06
CA LEU A 97 -1.18 -11.16 2.76
C LEU A 97 0.25 -10.61 2.88
N GLY A 98 1.21 -11.42 3.35
CA GLY A 98 2.61 -10.98 3.47
C GLY A 98 3.24 -10.56 2.13
N GLU A 99 2.91 -11.26 1.04
CA GLU A 99 3.40 -10.89 -0.30
C GLU A 99 2.74 -9.61 -0.81
N ARG A 100 1.47 -9.33 -0.46
CA ARG A 100 0.77 -8.08 -0.81
C ARG A 100 1.37 -6.90 -0.06
N ILE A 101 1.62 -7.05 1.25
CA ILE A 101 2.33 -6.03 2.06
C ILE A 101 3.69 -5.74 1.45
N ALA A 102 4.49 -6.77 1.15
CA ALA A 102 5.78 -6.60 0.52
C ALA A 102 5.69 -5.94 -0.86
N SER A 103 4.67 -6.26 -1.65
CA SER A 103 4.43 -5.62 -2.95
C SER A 103 4.14 -4.13 -2.80
N THR A 104 3.24 -3.75 -1.88
CA THR A 104 2.94 -2.35 -1.57
C THR A 104 4.23 -1.59 -1.21
N ILE A 105 5.04 -2.14 -0.31
CA ILE A 105 6.27 -1.50 0.14
C ILE A 105 7.29 -1.37 -1.00
N ARG A 106 7.50 -2.42 -1.82
CA ARG A 106 8.41 -2.33 -2.97
C ARG A 106 8.02 -1.23 -3.94
N HIS A 107 6.72 -1.15 -4.29
CA HIS A 107 6.21 -0.09 -5.17
C HIS A 107 6.43 1.30 -4.57
N ASN A 108 6.23 1.41 -3.27
CA ASN A 108 6.40 2.68 -2.55
C ASN A 108 7.87 3.06 -2.43
N ARG A 109 8.75 2.15 -2.00
CA ARG A 109 10.20 2.41 -1.86
C ARG A 109 10.88 2.78 -3.18
N ALA A 110 10.39 2.28 -4.29
CA ALA A 110 10.88 2.67 -5.61
C ALA A 110 10.55 4.13 -5.98
N ARG A 111 9.64 4.80 -5.22
CA ARG A 111 9.12 6.13 -5.56
C ARG A 111 9.48 7.25 -4.58
N GLY A 112 10.13 6.99 -3.44
CA GLY A 112 10.53 8.04 -2.51
C GLY A 112 10.66 7.68 -1.03
N SER A 113 10.56 8.67 -0.15
CA SER A 113 10.74 8.55 1.31
C SER A 113 9.55 7.91 2.02
N HIS A 114 9.80 7.29 3.16
CA HIS A 114 8.81 6.56 3.95
C HIS A 114 8.71 7.10 5.37
N ASP A 115 7.53 6.96 5.95
CA ASP A 115 7.26 7.18 7.36
C ASP A 115 7.88 6.00 8.16
N VAL A 116 8.78 6.33 9.10
CA VAL A 116 9.54 5.34 9.89
C VAL A 116 8.63 4.52 10.79
N ASP A 117 7.63 5.16 11.42
CA ASP A 117 6.70 4.49 12.34
C ASP A 117 5.84 3.47 11.58
N LEU A 118 5.32 3.85 10.42
CA LEU A 118 4.57 2.92 9.57
C LEU A 118 5.44 1.78 9.06
N MET A 119 6.71 2.03 8.73
CA MET A 119 7.64 0.98 8.31
C MET A 119 7.97 0.02 9.45
N SER A 120 8.11 0.51 10.70
CA SER A 120 8.35 -0.34 11.86
C SER A 120 7.17 -1.26 12.15
N ASN A 121 5.93 -0.75 12.05
CA ASN A 121 4.71 -1.56 12.18
C ASN A 121 4.60 -2.65 11.11
N ILE A 122 4.95 -2.32 9.86
CA ILE A 122 4.96 -3.28 8.75
C ILE A 122 5.98 -4.41 8.98
N VAL A 123 7.19 -4.08 9.45
CA VAL A 123 8.21 -5.10 9.78
C VAL A 123 7.71 -6.00 10.90
N ALA A 124 7.04 -5.45 11.93
CA ALA A 124 6.43 -6.23 13.00
C ALA A 124 5.35 -7.17 12.45
N GLU A 125 4.40 -6.67 11.67
CA GLU A 125 3.32 -7.46 11.07
C GLU A 125 3.85 -8.60 10.18
N LEU A 126 4.85 -8.33 9.35
CA LEU A 126 5.50 -9.36 8.53
C LEU A 126 6.18 -10.43 9.39
N SER A 127 6.81 -10.04 10.49
CA SER A 127 7.41 -11.00 11.45
C SER A 127 6.35 -11.87 12.13
N GLU A 128 5.21 -11.31 12.53
CA GLU A 128 4.05 -12.03 13.07
C GLU A 128 3.44 -12.99 12.05
N LEU A 129 3.46 -12.62 10.77
CA LEU A 129 3.07 -13.49 9.65
C LEU A 129 4.12 -14.58 9.33
N GLY A 130 5.14 -14.74 10.18
CA GLY A 130 6.18 -15.76 10.05
C GLY A 130 7.22 -15.49 8.97
N LYS A 131 7.34 -14.25 8.48
CA LYS A 131 8.39 -13.89 7.51
C LYS A 131 9.72 -13.68 8.22
N SER A 132 10.78 -14.35 7.74
CA SER A 132 12.14 -14.18 8.29
C SER A 132 12.75 -12.84 7.90
N ASP A 133 13.74 -12.37 8.66
CA ASP A 133 14.49 -11.15 8.35
C ASP A 133 15.16 -11.21 6.98
N ALA A 134 15.66 -12.38 6.60
CA ALA A 134 16.20 -12.62 5.25
C ALA A 134 15.14 -12.46 4.17
N TRP A 135 13.91 -12.93 4.42
CA TRP A 135 12.79 -12.74 3.51
C TRP A 135 12.41 -11.26 3.42
N ILE A 136 12.29 -10.56 4.56
CA ILE A 136 11.98 -9.11 4.63
C ILE A 136 13.05 -8.32 3.88
N SER A 137 14.33 -8.56 4.16
CA SER A 137 15.47 -7.93 3.48
C SER A 137 15.36 -8.08 1.95
N LYS A 138 15.17 -9.29 1.48
CA LYS A 138 15.08 -9.60 0.05
C LYS A 138 13.88 -8.95 -0.64
N HIS A 139 12.70 -8.97 0.01
CA HIS A 139 11.45 -8.56 -0.61
C HIS A 139 11.12 -7.07 -0.45
N LEU A 140 11.64 -6.42 0.59
CA LEU A 140 11.44 -4.98 0.84
C LEU A 140 12.68 -4.14 0.47
N GLY A 141 13.81 -4.78 0.17
CA GLY A 141 15.06 -4.08 -0.14
C GLY A 141 15.66 -3.38 1.08
N MET A 142 15.46 -3.94 2.29
CA MET A 142 15.99 -3.43 3.55
C MET A 142 17.31 -4.12 3.91
N SER A 143 18.25 -3.37 4.52
CA SER A 143 19.42 -3.98 5.14
C SER A 143 19.05 -4.68 6.46
N ALA A 144 19.90 -5.61 6.91
CA ALA A 144 19.70 -6.27 8.21
C ALA A 144 19.69 -5.26 9.37
N ASP A 145 20.55 -4.24 9.31
CA ASP A 145 20.59 -3.16 10.30
C ASP A 145 19.33 -2.31 10.31
N GLU A 146 18.76 -2.02 9.14
CA GLU A 146 17.49 -1.29 9.02
C GLU A 146 16.34 -2.08 9.66
N ILE A 147 16.23 -3.39 9.36
CA ILE A 147 15.23 -4.28 9.95
C ILE A 147 15.38 -4.34 11.47
N LEU A 148 16.61 -4.48 11.97
CA LEU A 148 16.87 -4.51 13.42
C LEU A 148 16.42 -3.21 14.10
N ARG A 149 16.75 -2.04 13.54
CA ARG A 149 16.34 -0.73 14.08
C ARG A 149 14.81 -0.58 14.09
N LEU A 150 14.13 -0.97 13.02
CA LEU A 150 12.66 -0.91 12.94
C LEU A 150 11.99 -1.84 13.98
N LYS A 151 12.53 -3.03 14.20
CA LYS A 151 12.08 -3.94 15.26
C LYS A 151 12.32 -3.38 16.66
N GLN A 152 13.42 -2.68 16.89
CA GLN A 152 13.69 -2.02 18.16
C GLN A 152 12.67 -0.90 18.45
N ILE A 153 12.28 -0.12 17.45
CA ILE A 153 11.26 0.93 17.60
C ILE A 153 9.93 0.33 18.04
N THR A 154 9.44 -0.72 17.40
CA THR A 154 8.19 -1.40 17.78
C THR A 154 8.32 -2.11 19.12
N GLY A 155 9.45 -2.74 19.40
CA GLY A 155 9.71 -3.41 20.70
C GLY A 155 9.74 -2.41 21.86
N LEU A 156 10.39 -1.27 21.71
CA LEU A 156 10.38 -0.19 22.70
C LEU A 156 8.97 0.37 22.90
N ALA A 157 8.23 0.67 21.81
CA ALA A 157 6.87 1.17 21.91
C ALA A 157 5.94 0.16 22.66
N ALA A 158 6.12 -1.15 22.44
CA ALA A 158 5.36 -2.17 23.16
C ALA A 158 5.70 -2.24 24.65
N LEU A 159 6.97 -2.05 25.01
CA LEU A 159 7.41 -2.04 26.42
C LEU A 159 6.86 -0.84 27.20
N PHE A 160 6.65 0.30 26.56
CA PHE A 160 6.16 1.52 27.21
C PHE A 160 4.65 1.77 27.03
N LYS A 161 3.94 0.87 26.36
CA LYS A 161 2.50 1.05 26.07
C LYS A 161 1.61 1.08 27.33
N ASP A 162 2.03 0.45 28.40
CA ASP A 162 1.32 0.32 29.69
C ASP A 162 2.00 1.10 30.83
N GLU A 163 3.04 1.88 30.57
CA GLU A 163 3.73 2.71 31.54
C GLU A 163 3.13 4.12 31.55
N GLU A 164 2.49 4.51 32.67
CA GLU A 164 2.16 5.91 32.96
C GLU A 164 3.45 6.70 33.19
N PHE A 165 3.84 7.54 32.22
CA PHE A 165 4.94 8.49 32.42
C PHE A 165 4.56 9.48 33.51
N SER A 166 5.16 9.36 34.70
CA SER A 166 5.05 10.38 35.73
C SER A 166 5.67 11.67 35.21
N MET A 167 4.85 12.72 35.11
CA MET A 167 5.34 14.08 34.89
C MET A 167 6.10 14.56 36.12
N SER A 168 7.39 14.30 36.21
CA SER A 168 8.25 14.85 37.23
C SER A 168 9.44 15.58 36.61
N TRP A 169 9.18 16.79 36.14
CA TRP A 169 10.15 17.86 36.10
C TRP A 169 9.46 19.12 36.61
N GLU A 170 9.44 19.29 37.93
CA GLU A 170 9.45 20.61 38.60
C GLU A 170 10.87 20.89 39.10
#